data_c6f017dca2b8db5ca187bc1677238028
#
_entry.id   c6f017dca2b8db5ca187bc1677238028
#
_cell.length_a   1.000
_cell.length_b   1.000
_cell.length_c   1.000
_cell.angle_alpha   90.00
_cell.angle_beta   90.00
_cell.angle_gamma   90.00
#
_symmetry.space_group_name_H-M   'P 1'
#
loop_
_entity.id
_entity.type
_entity.pdbx_description
1 polymer ?
#
loop_
_entity_poly.entity_id
_entity_poly.type
_entity_poly.pdbx_seq_one_letter_code
_entity_poly.pdbx_strand_id
1 'polypeptide(L)'
;MKKTIIDLFESSVEKYGKKTFLLEKRHHAFQPTTYAETREQALEVGAGLASLGIRPKDKVAILAEGSNGWIISELGIFYAGAISVPLSVKLEESNDLLFRLRHAEVKALFVSKQQLPKIRRIRAELPELEQIIVLGHIPLESGETAYGMLKRLGRDYLAGHKEEFLKIGQAIRNDDYATITYTSGTTADPKGVVLTHRNYTANVEQSLSRIDIPSSYRTLIILPLDHCFAHVVGFYIMIACGASVATVQIGATPMETLKNIPQNIREVKPNFLLSVPALAKNFRKNIETSIRAKGPFTERLFDFALRTAYIYNQDGYHKGKGWRILLAPVVGLFDLVLFRKVREAFGGSLEFFVGGGALLDSELQRFFYAIGIPMFQGYGLSEATPVISTNSPKYHWHKFGSSGKILEPLDLKILDEEGRELPLSLIHI
;
A
#
# COMPACT_ATOMS: atom_id res chain seq x y z
N MET A 1 -4.79 -13.62 17.61
CA MET A 1 -4.99 -13.28 16.19
C MET A 1 -6.34 -12.59 16.04
N LYS A 2 -6.40 -11.45 15.35
CA LYS A 2 -7.68 -10.80 15.00
C LYS A 2 -8.40 -11.68 14.00
N LYS A 3 -9.72 -11.80 14.11
CA LYS A 3 -10.49 -12.71 13.27
C LYS A 3 -10.66 -12.18 11.85
N THR A 4 -11.02 -10.89 11.72
CA THR A 4 -11.32 -10.24 10.44
C THR A 4 -10.59 -8.90 10.32
N ILE A 5 -10.56 -8.31 9.12
CA ILE A 5 -10.05 -6.94 8.90
C ILE A 5 -10.90 -5.94 9.69
N ILE A 6 -12.20 -6.18 9.83
CA ILE A 6 -13.09 -5.32 10.64
C ILE A 6 -12.75 -5.44 12.13
N ASP A 7 -12.50 -6.65 12.67
CA ASP A 7 -12.05 -6.81 14.06
C ASP A 7 -10.72 -6.08 14.30
N LEU A 8 -9.81 -6.13 13.32
CA LEU A 8 -8.53 -5.41 13.37
C LEU A 8 -8.78 -3.89 13.45
N PHE A 9 -9.65 -3.37 12.59
CA PHE A 9 -9.97 -1.95 12.53
C PHE A 9 -10.71 -1.47 13.78
N GLU A 10 -11.77 -2.17 14.22
CA GLU A 10 -12.53 -1.82 15.43
C GLU A 10 -11.65 -1.79 16.69
N SER A 11 -10.75 -2.77 16.82
CA SER A 11 -9.78 -2.76 17.94
C SER A 11 -8.86 -1.54 17.92
N SER A 12 -8.52 -1.05 16.72
CA SER A 12 -7.69 0.13 16.57
C SER A 12 -8.49 1.42 16.79
N VAL A 13 -9.75 1.44 16.41
CA VAL A 13 -10.68 2.54 16.75
C VAL A 13 -10.85 2.66 18.26
N GLU A 14 -11.06 1.53 18.97
CA GLU A 14 -11.17 1.52 20.42
C GLU A 14 -9.91 2.11 21.09
N LYS A 15 -8.73 1.68 20.64
CA LYS A 15 -7.46 2.08 21.24
C LYS A 15 -6.98 3.46 20.79
N TYR A 16 -7.22 3.83 19.54
CA TYR A 16 -6.64 5.01 18.88
C TYR A 16 -7.67 5.97 18.28
N GLY A 17 -8.94 5.91 18.67
CA GLY A 17 -10.07 6.61 18.04
C GLY A 17 -9.84 8.10 17.78
N LYS A 18 -9.18 8.79 18.71
CA LYS A 18 -8.89 10.23 18.59
C LYS A 18 -7.62 10.55 17.77
N LYS A 19 -6.81 9.53 17.41
CA LYS A 19 -5.60 9.75 16.60
C LYS A 19 -5.95 9.91 15.13
N THR A 20 -5.12 10.66 14.43
CA THR A 20 -5.18 10.76 12.98
C THR A 20 -4.90 9.40 12.36
N PHE A 21 -5.82 8.93 11.53
CA PHE A 21 -5.62 7.75 10.70
C PHE A 21 -5.31 8.13 9.26
N LEU A 22 -6.18 8.90 8.61
CA LEU A 22 -6.03 9.28 7.21
C LEU A 22 -5.61 10.74 7.06
N LEU A 23 -4.81 11.00 6.04
CA LEU A 23 -4.36 12.32 5.64
C LEU A 23 -4.54 12.48 4.13
N GLU A 24 -5.30 13.46 3.70
CA GLU A 24 -5.53 13.79 2.30
C GLU A 24 -5.35 15.27 2.07
N LYS A 25 -4.69 15.63 0.97
CA LYS A 25 -4.47 17.03 0.63
C LYS A 25 -5.75 17.63 0.08
N ARG A 26 -6.31 18.59 0.83
CA ARG A 26 -7.46 19.40 0.43
C ARG A 26 -7.04 20.87 0.41
N HIS A 27 -7.37 21.57 -0.68
CA HIS A 27 -6.85 22.89 -0.97
C HIS A 27 -5.31 22.90 -1.00
N HIS A 28 -4.65 23.41 0.03
CA HIS A 28 -3.19 23.54 0.06
C HIS A 28 -2.51 22.77 1.20
N ALA A 29 -3.27 22.05 2.03
CA ALA A 29 -2.75 21.35 3.20
C ALA A 29 -3.33 19.94 3.34
N PHE A 30 -2.53 19.04 3.95
CA PHE A 30 -3.02 17.72 4.35
C PHE A 30 -3.97 17.87 5.53
N GLN A 31 -5.21 17.42 5.34
CA GLN A 31 -6.26 17.44 6.36
C GLN A 31 -6.35 16.08 7.02
N PRO A 32 -6.36 16.02 8.36
CA PRO A 32 -6.48 14.78 9.08
C PRO A 32 -7.93 14.29 9.14
N THR A 33 -8.10 12.97 9.19
CA THR A 33 -9.32 12.27 9.57
C THR A 33 -8.92 11.23 10.62
N THR A 34 -9.58 11.23 11.76
CA THR A 34 -9.28 10.34 12.88
C THR A 34 -9.75 8.90 12.60
N TYR A 35 -9.31 7.95 13.42
CA TYR A 35 -9.82 6.57 13.39
C TYR A 35 -11.33 6.52 13.62
N ALA A 36 -11.84 7.28 14.60
CA ALA A 36 -13.27 7.34 14.90
C ALA A 36 -14.09 7.93 13.74
N GLU A 37 -13.64 9.05 13.15
CA GLU A 37 -14.31 9.66 11.99
C GLU A 37 -14.25 8.76 10.76
N THR A 38 -13.14 8.02 10.57
CA THR A 38 -13.02 7.04 9.48
C THR A 38 -14.02 5.91 9.65
N ARG A 39 -14.18 5.41 10.89
CA ARG A 39 -15.16 4.38 11.22
C ARG A 39 -16.59 4.86 10.91
N GLU A 40 -16.94 6.04 11.36
CA GLU A 40 -18.25 6.63 11.11
C GLU A 40 -18.55 6.70 9.61
N GLN A 41 -17.60 7.23 8.82
CA GLN A 41 -17.74 7.31 7.38
C GLN A 41 -17.81 5.94 6.70
N ALA A 42 -17.04 4.96 7.17
CA ALA A 42 -17.07 3.60 6.63
C ALA A 42 -18.42 2.90 6.93
N LEU A 43 -18.98 3.11 8.12
CA LEU A 43 -20.32 2.63 8.46
C LEU A 43 -21.39 3.28 7.60
N GLU A 44 -21.29 4.60 7.35
CA GLU A 44 -22.21 5.30 6.43
C GLU A 44 -22.13 4.71 5.00
N VAL A 45 -20.91 4.42 4.51
CA VAL A 45 -20.72 3.82 3.18
C VAL A 45 -21.31 2.42 3.13
N GLY A 46 -21.00 1.57 4.10
CA GLY A 46 -21.51 0.20 4.14
C GLY A 46 -23.04 0.14 4.25
N ALA A 47 -23.63 0.96 5.13
CA ALA A 47 -25.06 1.07 5.29
C ALA A 47 -25.74 1.66 4.03
N GLY A 48 -25.07 2.59 3.36
CA GLY A 48 -25.51 3.10 2.06
C GLY A 48 -25.56 2.02 0.98
N LEU A 49 -24.53 1.15 0.93
CA LEU A 49 -24.55 -0.01 0.03
C LEU A 49 -25.71 -0.96 0.37
N ALA A 50 -25.93 -1.25 1.65
CA ALA A 50 -27.06 -2.09 2.09
C ALA A 50 -28.42 -1.48 1.70
N SER A 51 -28.58 -0.16 1.85
CA SER A 51 -29.80 0.54 1.44
C SER A 51 -30.06 0.51 -0.08
N LEU A 52 -28.99 0.36 -0.87
CA LEU A 52 -29.05 0.19 -2.32
C LEU A 52 -29.18 -1.28 -2.76
N GLY A 53 -29.41 -2.21 -1.81
CA GLY A 53 -29.65 -3.62 -2.10
C GLY A 53 -28.44 -4.53 -2.13
N ILE A 54 -27.23 -4.01 -1.84
CA ILE A 54 -26.01 -4.83 -1.73
C ILE A 54 -26.09 -5.69 -0.46
N ARG A 55 -25.85 -6.97 -0.62
CA ARG A 55 -25.95 -8.00 0.42
C ARG A 55 -24.58 -8.58 0.78
N PRO A 56 -24.45 -9.24 1.94
CA PRO A 56 -23.26 -10.00 2.26
C PRO A 56 -22.85 -10.96 1.13
N LYS A 57 -21.53 -11.01 0.84
CA LYS A 57 -20.90 -11.78 -0.25
C LYS A 57 -21.10 -11.25 -1.67
N ASP A 58 -21.89 -10.19 -1.88
CA ASP A 58 -21.88 -9.49 -3.16
C ASP A 58 -20.51 -8.88 -3.43
N LYS A 59 -20.14 -8.79 -4.71
CA LYS A 59 -18.86 -8.24 -5.12
C LYS A 59 -19.02 -6.77 -5.44
N VAL A 60 -18.18 -5.96 -4.80
CA VAL A 60 -18.16 -4.49 -4.98
C VAL A 60 -16.78 -4.08 -5.44
N ALA A 61 -16.67 -3.53 -6.64
CA ALA A 61 -15.38 -3.12 -7.19
C ALA A 61 -15.01 -1.69 -6.79
N ILE A 62 -13.71 -1.42 -6.79
CA ILE A 62 -13.15 -0.07 -6.62
C ILE A 62 -12.19 0.20 -7.78
N LEU A 63 -12.55 1.13 -8.67
CA LEU A 63 -11.74 1.60 -9.78
C LEU A 63 -11.41 3.09 -9.57
N ALA A 64 -10.42 3.35 -8.73
CA ALA A 64 -10.06 4.70 -8.37
C ALA A 64 -8.59 4.82 -7.95
N GLU A 65 -8.05 6.01 -8.09
CA GLU A 65 -6.75 6.38 -7.55
C GLU A 65 -6.76 6.33 -6.01
N GLY A 66 -5.59 6.07 -5.41
CA GLY A 66 -5.45 6.01 -3.95
C GLY A 66 -5.86 7.33 -3.28
N SER A 67 -6.87 7.27 -2.43
CA SER A 67 -7.45 8.43 -1.72
C SER A 67 -8.09 7.98 -0.41
N ASN A 68 -8.42 8.93 0.47
CA ASN A 68 -9.20 8.61 1.66
C ASN A 68 -10.55 7.98 1.29
N GLY A 69 -11.18 8.45 0.20
CA GLY A 69 -12.42 7.88 -0.31
C GLY A 69 -12.28 6.41 -0.70
N TRP A 70 -11.14 6.02 -1.30
CA TRP A 70 -10.83 4.64 -1.64
C TRP A 70 -10.78 3.75 -0.39
N ILE A 71 -10.00 4.18 0.63
CA ILE A 71 -9.81 3.43 1.89
C ILE A 71 -11.12 3.31 2.66
N ILE A 72 -11.89 4.40 2.77
CA ILE A 72 -13.19 4.42 3.45
C ILE A 72 -14.20 3.53 2.72
N SER A 73 -14.17 3.52 1.37
CA SER A 73 -15.06 2.66 0.58
C SER A 73 -14.76 1.18 0.81
N GLU A 74 -13.50 0.77 0.85
CA GLU A 74 -13.15 -0.62 1.12
C GLU A 74 -13.57 -1.07 2.52
N LEU A 75 -13.32 -0.26 3.55
CA LEU A 75 -13.82 -0.55 4.90
C LEU A 75 -15.35 -0.63 4.93
N GLY A 76 -16.04 0.25 4.20
CA GLY A 76 -17.49 0.22 4.06
C GLY A 76 -18.01 -1.05 3.39
N ILE A 77 -17.32 -1.52 2.33
CA ILE A 77 -17.62 -2.81 1.68
C ILE A 77 -17.53 -3.96 2.69
N PHE A 78 -16.49 -3.98 3.52
CA PHE A 78 -16.36 -5.01 4.55
C PHE A 78 -17.42 -4.89 5.64
N TYR A 79 -17.81 -3.69 6.08
CA TYR A 79 -18.92 -3.53 7.02
C TYR A 79 -20.25 -4.03 6.47
N ALA A 80 -20.48 -3.94 5.16
CA ALA A 80 -21.64 -4.53 4.49
C ALA A 80 -21.55 -6.05 4.31
N GLY A 81 -20.45 -6.69 4.73
CA GLY A 81 -20.19 -8.11 4.51
C GLY A 81 -19.91 -8.48 3.06
N ALA A 82 -19.68 -7.49 2.21
CA ALA A 82 -19.42 -7.66 0.79
C ALA A 82 -17.93 -7.91 0.51
N ILE A 83 -17.62 -8.40 -0.70
CA ILE A 83 -16.27 -8.73 -1.14
C ILE A 83 -15.74 -7.57 -1.98
N SER A 84 -14.56 -7.05 -1.63
CA SER A 84 -13.90 -5.98 -2.39
C SER A 84 -13.20 -6.55 -3.64
N VAL A 85 -13.39 -5.87 -4.78
CA VAL A 85 -12.69 -6.17 -6.03
C VAL A 85 -11.89 -4.93 -6.44
N PRO A 86 -10.67 -4.75 -5.92
CA PRO A 86 -9.82 -3.63 -6.27
C PRO A 86 -9.31 -3.77 -7.71
N LEU A 87 -9.50 -2.72 -8.52
CA LEU A 87 -9.17 -2.70 -9.93
C LEU A 87 -8.16 -1.60 -10.25
N SER A 88 -7.18 -1.93 -11.09
CA SER A 88 -6.15 -0.99 -11.50
C SER A 88 -6.71 0.09 -12.43
N VAL A 89 -6.39 1.35 -12.13
CA VAL A 89 -6.72 2.50 -12.99
C VAL A 89 -6.03 2.46 -14.36
N LYS A 90 -5.05 1.56 -14.54
CA LYS A 90 -4.33 1.35 -15.80
C LYS A 90 -5.05 0.41 -16.77
N LEU A 91 -6.11 -0.27 -16.31
CA LEU A 91 -6.88 -1.18 -17.16
C LEU A 91 -7.56 -0.41 -18.28
N GLU A 92 -7.46 -0.95 -19.49
CA GLU A 92 -8.20 -0.43 -20.64
C GLU A 92 -9.63 -0.99 -20.65
N GLU A 93 -10.53 -0.27 -21.33
CA GLU A 93 -11.97 -0.54 -21.23
C GLU A 93 -12.39 -1.87 -21.84
N SER A 94 -11.82 -2.22 -23.00
CA SER A 94 -12.40 -3.25 -23.87
C SER A 94 -12.33 -4.65 -23.27
N ASN A 95 -11.16 -5.25 -23.17
CA ASN A 95 -11.10 -6.66 -22.75
C ASN A 95 -10.71 -6.82 -21.28
N ASP A 96 -9.82 -5.96 -20.80
CA ASP A 96 -9.27 -6.11 -19.45
C ASP A 96 -10.23 -5.73 -18.33
N LEU A 97 -10.83 -4.54 -18.44
CA LEU A 97 -11.74 -4.02 -17.40
C LEU A 97 -13.10 -4.73 -17.47
N LEU A 98 -13.67 -4.86 -18.67
CA LEU A 98 -14.94 -5.53 -18.91
C LEU A 98 -14.87 -7.00 -18.44
N PHE A 99 -13.82 -7.73 -18.81
CA PHE A 99 -13.60 -9.11 -18.37
C PHE A 99 -13.64 -9.23 -16.85
N ARG A 100 -12.87 -8.40 -16.12
CA ARG A 100 -12.80 -8.49 -14.65
C ARG A 100 -14.11 -8.19 -13.96
N LEU A 101 -14.84 -7.18 -14.44
CA LEU A 101 -16.15 -6.81 -13.89
C LEU A 101 -17.19 -7.92 -14.09
N ARG A 102 -17.21 -8.55 -15.27
CA ARG A 102 -18.09 -9.70 -15.55
C ARG A 102 -17.66 -10.94 -14.78
N HIS A 103 -16.37 -11.31 -14.86
CA HIS A 103 -15.84 -12.52 -14.23
C HIS A 103 -16.02 -12.52 -12.72
N ALA A 104 -15.90 -11.34 -12.06
CA ALA A 104 -16.16 -11.19 -10.65
C ALA A 104 -17.66 -11.02 -10.33
N GLU A 105 -18.55 -10.93 -11.33
CA GLU A 105 -20.00 -10.65 -11.14
C GLU A 105 -20.23 -9.40 -10.26
N VAL A 106 -19.57 -8.29 -10.60
CA VAL A 106 -19.62 -7.06 -9.80
C VAL A 106 -20.99 -6.43 -9.83
N LYS A 107 -21.62 -6.26 -8.67
CA LYS A 107 -22.93 -5.62 -8.52
C LYS A 107 -22.85 -4.11 -8.29
N ALA A 108 -21.83 -3.64 -7.58
CA ALA A 108 -21.62 -2.22 -7.35
C ALA A 108 -20.17 -1.83 -7.64
N LEU A 109 -19.94 -0.60 -8.07
CA LEU A 109 -18.64 -0.07 -8.44
C LEU A 109 -18.45 1.32 -7.85
N PHE A 110 -17.41 1.48 -7.02
CA PHE A 110 -16.86 2.80 -6.72
C PHE A 110 -15.89 3.19 -7.83
N VAL A 111 -16.09 4.36 -8.42
CA VAL A 111 -15.28 4.84 -9.53
C VAL A 111 -14.88 6.28 -9.34
N SER A 112 -13.60 6.62 -9.58
CA SER A 112 -13.17 8.01 -9.57
C SER A 112 -13.67 8.77 -10.79
N LYS A 113 -13.75 10.09 -10.68
CA LYS A 113 -14.15 10.97 -11.79
C LYS A 113 -13.24 10.79 -13.03
N GLN A 114 -11.96 10.43 -12.84
CA GLN A 114 -11.01 10.19 -13.92
C GLN A 114 -11.30 8.88 -14.67
N GLN A 115 -11.79 7.87 -13.96
CA GLN A 115 -12.04 6.55 -14.52
C GLN A 115 -13.50 6.36 -14.99
N LEU A 116 -14.43 7.19 -14.54
CA LEU A 116 -15.85 7.10 -14.90
C LEU A 116 -16.11 7.04 -16.42
N PRO A 117 -15.42 7.80 -17.29
CA PRO A 117 -15.61 7.70 -18.72
C PRO A 117 -15.38 6.29 -19.30
N LYS A 118 -14.47 5.49 -18.69
CA LYS A 118 -14.25 4.10 -19.09
C LYS A 118 -15.50 3.25 -18.83
N ILE A 119 -16.10 3.42 -17.65
CA ILE A 119 -17.29 2.66 -17.24
C ILE A 119 -18.50 3.03 -18.12
N ARG A 120 -18.70 4.31 -18.39
CA ARG A 120 -19.80 4.78 -19.25
C ARG A 120 -19.75 4.14 -20.64
N ARG A 121 -18.56 3.96 -21.21
CA ARG A 121 -18.40 3.34 -22.54
C ARG A 121 -18.78 1.86 -22.58
N ILE A 122 -18.55 1.13 -21.50
CA ILE A 122 -18.84 -0.32 -21.42
C ILE A 122 -20.10 -0.64 -20.61
N ARG A 123 -20.84 0.38 -20.12
CA ARG A 123 -21.97 0.21 -19.22
C ARG A 123 -23.06 -0.72 -19.78
N ALA A 124 -23.35 -0.61 -21.07
CA ALA A 124 -24.33 -1.44 -21.74
C ALA A 124 -23.99 -2.93 -21.76
N GLU A 125 -22.72 -3.25 -21.60
CA GLU A 125 -22.19 -4.61 -21.58
C GLU A 125 -22.12 -5.21 -20.16
N LEU A 126 -22.54 -4.48 -19.13
CA LEU A 126 -22.49 -4.86 -17.72
C LEU A 126 -23.92 -4.90 -17.11
N PRO A 127 -24.77 -5.85 -17.52
CA PRO A 127 -26.13 -5.91 -17.00
C PRO A 127 -26.20 -6.18 -15.50
N GLU A 128 -25.24 -6.93 -14.93
CA GLU A 128 -25.16 -7.26 -13.51
C GLU A 128 -24.70 -6.09 -12.62
N LEU A 129 -24.12 -5.04 -13.21
CA LEU A 129 -23.67 -3.87 -12.46
C LEU A 129 -24.87 -2.97 -12.14
N GLU A 130 -25.40 -3.10 -10.94
CA GLU A 130 -26.62 -2.41 -10.51
C GLU A 130 -26.32 -0.96 -10.05
N GLN A 131 -25.19 -0.72 -9.38
CA GLN A 131 -24.88 0.55 -8.73
C GLN A 131 -23.52 1.08 -9.17
N ILE A 132 -23.46 2.35 -9.57
CA ILE A 132 -22.22 3.07 -9.86
C ILE A 132 -22.10 4.24 -8.90
N ILE A 133 -21.12 4.21 -8.02
CA ILE A 133 -20.86 5.23 -7.00
C ILE A 133 -19.64 6.06 -7.41
N VAL A 134 -19.85 7.37 -7.62
CA VAL A 134 -18.84 8.26 -8.17
C VAL A 134 -18.08 8.99 -7.06
N LEU A 135 -16.78 8.74 -6.98
CA LEU A 135 -15.85 9.44 -6.10
C LEU A 135 -15.39 10.75 -6.75
N GLY A 136 -15.84 11.86 -6.23
CA GLY A 136 -15.53 13.22 -6.72
C GLY A 136 -16.76 13.95 -7.26
N HIS A 137 -16.53 15.20 -7.67
CA HIS A 137 -17.58 16.07 -8.21
C HIS A 137 -17.52 16.09 -9.74
N ILE A 138 -18.56 15.58 -10.36
CA ILE A 138 -18.78 15.57 -11.81
C ILE A 138 -20.29 15.47 -12.06
N PRO A 139 -20.81 15.97 -13.19
CA PRO A 139 -22.19 15.71 -13.59
C PRO A 139 -22.45 14.21 -13.72
N LEU A 140 -23.53 13.76 -13.09
CA LEU A 140 -23.94 12.36 -13.06
C LEU A 140 -24.95 12.05 -14.17
N GLU A 141 -24.88 10.83 -14.68
CA GLU A 141 -25.87 10.27 -15.57
C GLU A 141 -26.87 9.37 -14.81
N SER A 142 -27.95 8.95 -15.49
CA SER A 142 -28.91 8.03 -14.90
C SER A 142 -28.24 6.72 -14.46
N GLY A 143 -28.52 6.27 -13.23
CA GLY A 143 -27.93 5.07 -12.64
C GLY A 143 -26.58 5.33 -11.95
N GLU A 144 -26.14 6.59 -11.85
CA GLU A 144 -24.95 6.97 -11.09
C GLU A 144 -25.34 7.68 -9.78
N THR A 145 -24.64 7.35 -8.71
CA THR A 145 -24.85 7.92 -7.38
C THR A 145 -23.61 8.67 -6.92
N ALA A 146 -23.74 9.92 -6.47
CA ALA A 146 -22.64 10.63 -5.86
C ALA A 146 -22.22 9.97 -4.53
N TYR A 147 -20.91 9.92 -4.25
CA TYR A 147 -20.38 9.37 -3.00
C TYR A 147 -20.98 10.04 -1.74
N GLY A 148 -21.18 11.35 -1.78
CA GLY A 148 -21.84 12.08 -0.69
C GLY A 148 -23.31 11.67 -0.50
N MET A 149 -24.01 11.33 -1.58
CA MET A 149 -25.39 10.83 -1.52
C MET A 149 -25.44 9.41 -0.94
N LEU A 150 -24.52 8.52 -1.34
CA LEU A 150 -24.41 7.19 -0.73
C LEU A 150 -24.25 7.28 0.79
N LYS A 151 -23.35 8.14 1.27
CA LYS A 151 -23.15 8.36 2.72
C LYS A 151 -24.39 8.90 3.40
N ARG A 152 -25.13 9.79 2.74
CA ARG A 152 -26.43 10.27 3.25
C ARG A 152 -27.45 9.14 3.38
N LEU A 153 -27.63 8.34 2.33
CA LEU A 153 -28.49 7.17 2.37
C LEU A 153 -28.09 6.22 3.51
N GLY A 154 -26.79 6.04 3.73
CA GLY A 154 -26.30 5.22 4.83
C GLY A 154 -26.63 5.79 6.21
N ARG A 155 -26.50 7.11 6.42
CA ARG A 155 -26.96 7.74 7.67
C ARG A 155 -28.44 7.55 7.92
N ASP A 156 -29.25 7.76 6.88
CA ASP A 156 -30.70 7.60 6.97
C ASP A 156 -31.05 6.13 7.27
N TYR A 157 -30.37 5.17 6.65
CA TYR A 157 -30.53 3.75 6.93
C TYR A 157 -30.12 3.39 8.37
N LEU A 158 -28.98 3.88 8.85
CA LEU A 158 -28.50 3.65 10.22
C LEU A 158 -29.44 4.23 11.27
N ALA A 159 -30.17 5.29 10.98
CA ALA A 159 -31.11 5.89 11.94
C ALA A 159 -32.22 4.90 12.35
N GLY A 160 -32.62 3.97 11.45
CA GLY A 160 -33.64 2.98 11.73
C GLY A 160 -33.14 1.54 11.92
N HIS A 161 -31.95 1.20 11.40
CA HIS A 161 -31.48 -0.20 11.28
C HIS A 161 -30.07 -0.42 11.81
N LYS A 162 -29.57 0.46 12.70
CA LYS A 162 -28.17 0.42 13.16
C LYS A 162 -27.77 -0.92 13.77
N GLU A 163 -28.58 -1.45 14.68
CA GLU A 163 -28.26 -2.72 15.36
C GLU A 163 -28.25 -3.89 14.38
N GLU A 164 -29.18 -3.91 13.45
CA GLU A 164 -29.26 -4.94 12.42
C GLU A 164 -28.05 -4.89 11.50
N PHE A 165 -27.69 -3.68 11.04
CA PHE A 165 -26.53 -3.48 10.19
C PHE A 165 -25.21 -3.90 10.90
N LEU A 166 -25.03 -3.54 12.17
CA LEU A 166 -23.83 -3.92 12.91
C LEU A 166 -23.72 -5.44 13.10
N LYS A 167 -24.82 -6.17 13.18
CA LYS A 167 -24.82 -7.64 13.20
C LYS A 167 -24.24 -8.26 11.94
N ILE A 168 -24.36 -7.60 10.77
CA ILE A 168 -23.74 -8.06 9.52
C ILE A 168 -22.22 -8.13 9.70
N GLY A 169 -21.58 -7.03 10.15
CA GLY A 169 -20.14 -6.99 10.40
C GLY A 169 -19.68 -8.01 11.45
N GLN A 170 -20.48 -8.23 12.49
CA GLN A 170 -20.19 -9.21 13.55
C GLN A 170 -20.32 -10.67 13.08
N ALA A 171 -21.15 -10.93 12.07
CA ALA A 171 -21.36 -12.26 11.50
C ALA A 171 -20.27 -12.69 10.53
N ILE A 172 -19.39 -11.76 10.08
CA ILE A 172 -18.29 -12.06 9.17
C ILE A 172 -17.29 -13.00 9.87
N ARG A 173 -16.94 -14.06 9.16
CA ARG A 173 -15.98 -15.06 9.65
C ARG A 173 -14.60 -14.79 9.07
N ASN A 174 -13.59 -15.23 9.76
CA ASN A 174 -12.20 -15.11 9.32
C ASN A 174 -11.92 -15.80 7.97
N ASP A 175 -12.64 -16.88 7.66
CA ASP A 175 -12.50 -17.61 6.40
C ASP A 175 -13.45 -17.08 5.29
N ASP A 176 -14.28 -16.07 5.56
CA ASP A 176 -15.05 -15.40 4.53
C ASP A 176 -14.11 -14.62 3.59
N TYR A 177 -14.50 -14.54 2.32
CA TYR A 177 -13.72 -13.82 1.30
C TYR A 177 -13.74 -12.33 1.58
N ALA A 178 -12.56 -11.72 1.60
CA ALA A 178 -12.38 -10.28 1.76
C ALA A 178 -12.19 -9.60 0.40
N THR A 179 -11.30 -10.13 -0.44
CA THR A 179 -11.01 -9.52 -1.74
C THR A 179 -10.90 -10.54 -2.86
N ILE A 180 -11.12 -10.08 -4.10
CA ILE A 180 -10.71 -10.75 -5.33
C ILE A 180 -9.73 -9.82 -6.03
N THR A 181 -8.44 -10.15 -5.98
CA THR A 181 -7.37 -9.35 -6.59
C THR A 181 -6.90 -9.99 -7.89
N TYR A 182 -6.98 -9.25 -9.00
CA TYR A 182 -6.57 -9.78 -10.29
C TYR A 182 -5.07 -9.62 -10.53
N THR A 183 -4.43 -10.71 -10.94
CA THR A 183 -3.04 -10.72 -11.38
C THR A 183 -2.95 -10.95 -12.89
N SER A 184 -1.92 -10.38 -13.52
CA SER A 184 -1.56 -10.73 -14.89
C SER A 184 -0.97 -12.16 -14.87
N GLY A 185 -1.78 -13.17 -15.20
CA GLY A 185 -1.33 -14.54 -15.28
C GLY A 185 -0.31 -14.75 -16.43
N THR A 186 0.40 -15.87 -16.38
CA THR A 186 1.22 -16.36 -17.51
C THR A 186 0.38 -16.85 -18.69
N THR A 187 -0.94 -16.94 -18.51
CA THR A 187 -1.95 -17.30 -19.52
C THR A 187 -2.63 -16.04 -20.05
N ALA A 188 -3.33 -16.13 -21.18
CA ALA A 188 -3.97 -15.02 -21.86
C ALA A 188 -4.98 -14.25 -20.97
N ASP A 189 -5.70 -14.95 -20.08
CA ASP A 189 -6.71 -14.35 -19.22
C ASP A 189 -6.18 -14.08 -17.81
N PRO A 190 -6.56 -12.91 -17.22
CA PRO A 190 -6.22 -12.55 -15.84
C PRO A 190 -6.83 -13.52 -14.84
N LYS A 191 -6.09 -13.84 -13.77
CA LYS A 191 -6.56 -14.71 -12.68
C LYS A 191 -7.04 -13.88 -11.50
N GLY A 192 -8.24 -14.20 -10.98
CA GLY A 192 -8.76 -13.61 -9.74
C GLY A 192 -8.25 -14.39 -8.53
N VAL A 193 -7.35 -13.80 -7.77
CA VAL A 193 -6.87 -14.36 -6.50
C VAL A 193 -7.87 -14.02 -5.41
N VAL A 194 -8.50 -15.04 -4.85
CA VAL A 194 -9.47 -14.90 -3.77
C VAL A 194 -8.74 -14.96 -2.43
N LEU A 195 -8.86 -13.90 -1.64
CA LEU A 195 -8.22 -13.79 -0.33
C LEU A 195 -9.26 -13.61 0.78
N THR A 196 -9.08 -14.34 1.87
CA THR A 196 -9.95 -14.28 3.04
C THR A 196 -9.51 -13.18 4.02
N HIS A 197 -10.38 -12.79 4.94
CA HIS A 197 -10.00 -11.91 6.04
C HIS A 197 -8.82 -12.45 6.84
N ARG A 198 -8.78 -13.77 7.07
CA ARG A 198 -7.70 -14.47 7.78
C ARG A 198 -6.36 -14.35 7.04
N ASN A 199 -6.34 -14.47 5.72
CA ASN A 199 -5.11 -14.31 4.94
C ASN A 199 -4.46 -12.95 5.25
N TYR A 200 -5.24 -11.88 5.23
CA TYR A 200 -4.77 -10.53 5.52
C TYR A 200 -4.32 -10.35 6.98
N THR A 201 -5.15 -10.75 7.94
CA THR A 201 -4.81 -10.54 9.37
C THR A 201 -3.61 -11.37 9.79
N ALA A 202 -3.46 -12.60 9.27
CA ALA A 202 -2.28 -13.42 9.50
C ALA A 202 -1.01 -12.78 8.94
N ASN A 203 -1.05 -12.29 7.69
CA ASN A 203 0.12 -11.67 7.07
C ASN A 203 0.52 -10.34 7.74
N VAL A 204 -0.46 -9.58 8.25
CA VAL A 204 -0.20 -8.40 9.10
C VAL A 204 0.58 -8.79 10.35
N GLU A 205 0.12 -9.80 11.11
CA GLU A 205 0.79 -10.26 12.33
C GLU A 205 2.20 -10.78 12.05
N GLN A 206 2.35 -11.60 11.00
CA GLN A 206 3.64 -12.13 10.56
C GLN A 206 4.61 -11.00 10.17
N SER A 207 4.15 -10.00 9.42
CA SER A 207 4.96 -8.85 9.01
C SER A 207 5.40 -8.02 10.23
N LEU A 208 4.53 -7.79 11.20
CA LEU A 208 4.83 -7.07 12.43
C LEU A 208 5.81 -7.82 13.35
N SER A 209 5.97 -9.14 13.20
CA SER A 209 7.05 -9.87 13.88
C SER A 209 8.44 -9.43 13.43
N ARG A 210 8.57 -8.87 12.24
CA ARG A 210 9.84 -8.46 11.62
C ARG A 210 10.13 -6.97 11.66
N ILE A 211 9.09 -6.14 11.58
CA ILE A 211 9.23 -4.68 11.53
C ILE A 211 8.34 -4.05 12.60
N ASP A 212 8.93 -3.24 13.48
CA ASP A 212 8.17 -2.46 14.46
C ASP A 212 7.71 -1.16 13.82
N ILE A 213 6.40 -0.90 13.88
CA ILE A 213 5.77 0.34 13.41
C ILE A 213 5.12 1.04 14.61
N PRO A 214 5.78 2.05 15.19
CA PRO A 214 5.18 2.86 16.24
C PRO A 214 3.89 3.54 15.81
N SER A 215 2.96 3.73 16.71
CA SER A 215 1.69 4.43 16.43
C SER A 215 1.86 5.92 16.10
N SER A 216 3.05 6.46 16.25
CA SER A 216 3.42 7.82 15.80
C SER A 216 3.83 7.88 14.33
N TYR A 217 4.07 6.72 13.71
CA TYR A 217 4.50 6.67 12.33
C TYR A 217 3.40 7.07 11.36
N ARG A 218 3.84 7.56 10.22
CA ARG A 218 3.00 7.80 9.05
C ARG A 218 3.68 7.32 7.78
N THR A 219 2.88 6.88 6.84
CA THR A 219 3.32 6.55 5.48
C THR A 219 2.60 7.43 4.47
N LEU A 220 3.18 7.58 3.28
CA LEU A 220 2.52 8.14 2.11
C LEU A 220 2.35 7.04 1.07
N ILE A 221 1.12 6.72 0.73
CA ILE A 221 0.82 5.71 -0.29
C ILE A 221 1.07 6.31 -1.67
N ILE A 222 2.10 5.79 -2.32
CA ILE A 222 2.49 6.13 -3.69
C ILE A 222 2.11 4.99 -4.64
N LEU A 223 2.17 3.75 -4.14
CA LEU A 223 1.82 2.56 -4.91
C LEU A 223 0.30 2.41 -5.03
N PRO A 224 -0.18 1.83 -6.14
CA PRO A 224 -1.60 1.59 -6.32
C PRO A 224 -2.19 0.68 -5.24
N LEU A 225 -3.36 1.05 -4.73
CA LEU A 225 -4.08 0.29 -3.70
C LEU A 225 -4.77 -0.99 -4.23
N ASP A 226 -4.79 -1.22 -5.54
CA ASP A 226 -5.29 -2.46 -6.15
C ASP A 226 -4.36 -3.67 -5.95
N HIS A 227 -3.12 -3.45 -5.45
CA HIS A 227 -2.17 -4.52 -5.17
C HIS A 227 -2.08 -4.88 -3.69
N CYS A 228 -2.08 -6.19 -3.36
CA CYS A 228 -1.98 -6.72 -1.99
C CYS A 228 -0.81 -6.13 -1.19
N PHE A 229 0.30 -5.77 -1.84
CA PHE A 229 1.45 -5.15 -1.18
C PHE A 229 1.10 -3.79 -0.55
N ALA A 230 0.40 -2.93 -1.29
CA ALA A 230 -0.06 -1.66 -0.75
C ALA A 230 -1.16 -1.85 0.31
N HIS A 231 -2.06 -2.82 0.12
CA HIS A 231 -3.07 -3.18 1.11
C HIS A 231 -2.45 -3.57 2.45
N VAL A 232 -1.58 -4.60 2.47
CA VAL A 232 -1.04 -5.11 3.73
C VAL A 232 -0.07 -4.13 4.34
N VAL A 233 0.99 -3.75 3.63
CA VAL A 233 2.10 -2.98 4.22
C VAL A 233 1.78 -1.49 4.33
N GLY A 234 1.03 -0.94 3.37
CA GLY A 234 0.67 0.48 3.35
C GLY A 234 -0.59 0.83 4.13
N PHE A 235 -1.48 -0.14 4.37
CA PHE A 235 -2.79 0.13 4.92
C PHE A 235 -3.11 -0.74 6.15
N TYR A 236 -3.18 -2.07 6.04
CA TYR A 236 -3.64 -2.89 7.18
C TYR A 236 -2.63 -2.95 8.34
N ILE A 237 -1.32 -2.93 8.06
CA ILE A 237 -0.31 -2.79 9.11
C ILE A 237 -0.47 -1.45 9.85
N MET A 238 -0.76 -0.36 9.13
CA MET A 238 -0.97 0.95 9.75
C MET A 238 -2.21 0.95 10.66
N ILE A 239 -3.28 0.28 10.24
CA ILE A 239 -4.45 0.04 11.12
C ILE A 239 -4.00 -0.66 12.39
N ALA A 240 -3.34 -1.83 12.27
CA ALA A 240 -2.95 -2.66 13.41
C ALA A 240 -2.10 -1.89 14.43
N CYS A 241 -1.28 -0.96 13.97
CA CYS A 241 -0.35 -0.18 14.79
C CYS A 241 -0.93 1.15 15.31
N GLY A 242 -2.10 1.57 14.89
CA GLY A 242 -2.63 2.91 15.20
C GLY A 242 -1.84 4.05 14.56
N ALA A 243 -1.21 3.77 13.42
CA ALA A 243 -0.37 4.70 12.67
C ALA A 243 -1.17 5.42 11.57
N SER A 244 -0.58 6.44 10.94
CA SER A 244 -1.29 7.30 9.98
C SER A 244 -0.93 6.96 8.53
N VAL A 245 -1.91 7.05 7.65
CA VAL A 245 -1.79 6.86 6.20
C VAL A 245 -2.11 8.15 5.48
N ALA A 246 -1.18 8.64 4.67
CA ALA A 246 -1.43 9.73 3.73
C ALA A 246 -1.54 9.19 2.31
N THR A 247 -2.34 9.84 1.47
CA THR A 247 -2.45 9.53 0.04
C THR A 247 -1.87 10.67 -0.79
N VAL A 248 -1.23 10.32 -1.93
CA VAL A 248 -0.67 11.33 -2.84
C VAL A 248 -1.79 12.20 -3.41
N GLN A 249 -1.54 13.51 -3.50
CA GLN A 249 -2.46 14.43 -4.18
C GLN A 249 -2.62 14.03 -5.65
N ILE A 250 -3.84 13.66 -6.02
CA ILE A 250 -4.18 13.28 -7.39
C ILE A 250 -4.19 14.55 -8.26
N GLY A 251 -3.44 14.53 -9.37
CA GLY A 251 -3.44 15.55 -10.39
C GLY A 251 -4.54 15.32 -11.44
N ALA A 252 -4.71 16.25 -12.36
CA ALA A 252 -5.62 16.07 -13.50
C ALA A 252 -5.15 14.95 -14.45
N THR A 253 -3.83 14.68 -14.45
CA THR A 253 -3.21 13.63 -15.24
C THR A 253 -2.31 12.75 -14.37
N PRO A 254 -2.00 11.49 -14.79
CA PRO A 254 -1.03 10.64 -14.09
C PRO A 254 0.34 11.31 -13.94
N MET A 255 0.78 12.09 -14.94
CA MET A 255 2.06 12.82 -14.89
C MET A 255 2.05 13.91 -13.80
N GLU A 256 0.96 14.63 -13.62
CA GLU A 256 0.82 15.62 -12.54
C GLU A 256 0.81 14.94 -11.18
N THR A 257 0.14 13.81 -11.04
CA THR A 257 0.18 13.01 -9.80
C THR A 257 1.61 12.61 -9.45
N LEU A 258 2.41 12.16 -10.42
CA LEU A 258 3.83 11.84 -10.20
C LEU A 258 4.65 13.06 -9.80
N LYS A 259 4.39 14.25 -10.38
CA LYS A 259 5.06 15.50 -10.01
C LYS A 259 4.73 15.96 -8.58
N ASN A 260 3.57 15.59 -8.05
CA ASN A 260 3.17 15.92 -6.67
C ASN A 260 3.93 15.10 -5.61
N ILE A 261 4.47 13.92 -5.95
CA ILE A 261 5.09 13.01 -4.98
C ILE A 261 6.18 13.66 -4.15
N PRO A 262 7.22 14.32 -4.73
CA PRO A 262 8.29 14.91 -3.93
C PRO A 262 7.81 16.01 -2.98
N GLN A 263 6.83 16.81 -3.39
CA GLN A 263 6.24 17.84 -2.54
C GLN A 263 5.42 17.20 -1.40
N ASN A 264 4.59 16.20 -1.73
CA ASN A 264 3.77 15.51 -0.71
C ASN A 264 4.65 14.75 0.30
N ILE A 265 5.77 14.17 -0.11
CA ILE A 265 6.75 13.57 0.83
C ILE A 265 7.25 14.62 1.83
N ARG A 266 7.65 15.82 1.37
CA ARG A 266 8.13 16.89 2.23
C ARG A 266 7.06 17.42 3.19
N GLU A 267 5.81 17.47 2.74
CA GLU A 267 4.68 17.96 3.55
C GLU A 267 4.22 16.93 4.58
N VAL A 268 4.09 15.68 4.18
CA VAL A 268 3.65 14.55 5.03
C VAL A 268 4.74 14.14 6.02
N LYS A 269 6.01 14.22 5.61
CA LYS A 269 7.18 13.74 6.38
C LYS A 269 7.00 12.29 6.83
N PRO A 270 6.86 11.33 5.89
CA PRO A 270 6.63 9.93 6.22
C PRO A 270 7.84 9.34 6.96
N ASN A 271 7.58 8.36 7.84
CA ASN A 271 8.62 7.60 8.52
C ASN A 271 9.12 6.43 7.68
N PHE A 272 8.24 5.84 6.86
CA PHE A 272 8.64 4.88 5.84
C PHE A 272 7.79 5.04 4.58
N LEU A 273 8.30 4.50 3.48
CA LEU A 273 7.62 4.50 2.17
C LEU A 273 7.69 3.10 1.55
N LEU A 274 6.62 2.74 0.86
CA LEU A 274 6.64 1.59 -0.03
C LEU A 274 7.31 1.95 -1.34
N SER A 275 8.14 1.07 -1.87
CA SER A 275 8.87 1.30 -3.11
C SER A 275 8.88 0.05 -4.00
N VAL A 276 8.98 0.31 -5.29
CA VAL A 276 9.30 -0.68 -6.31
C VAL A 276 10.57 -0.23 -7.04
N PRO A 277 11.30 -1.14 -7.74
CA PRO A 277 12.59 -0.79 -8.35
C PRO A 277 12.56 0.44 -9.25
N ALA A 278 11.49 0.63 -10.03
CA ALA A 278 11.34 1.80 -10.91
C ALA A 278 11.27 3.12 -10.13
N LEU A 279 10.55 3.14 -9.00
CA LEU A 279 10.44 4.33 -8.13
C LEU A 279 11.78 4.61 -7.44
N ALA A 280 12.47 3.57 -6.96
CA ALA A 280 13.80 3.69 -6.37
C ALA A 280 14.83 4.28 -7.34
N LYS A 281 14.84 3.81 -8.60
CA LYS A 281 15.69 4.37 -9.66
C LYS A 281 15.41 5.86 -9.89
N ASN A 282 14.15 6.24 -9.92
CA ASN A 282 13.75 7.63 -10.09
C ASN A 282 14.21 8.51 -8.91
N PHE A 283 14.06 8.05 -7.67
CA PHE A 283 14.55 8.78 -6.51
C PHE A 283 16.07 8.96 -6.56
N ARG A 284 16.84 7.91 -6.85
CA ARG A 284 18.29 8.00 -7.01
C ARG A 284 18.68 9.01 -8.09
N LYS A 285 18.07 8.91 -9.27
CA LYS A 285 18.31 9.86 -10.38
C LYS A 285 18.05 11.32 -9.97
N ASN A 286 16.95 11.57 -9.25
CA ASN A 286 16.61 12.92 -8.80
C ASN A 286 17.62 13.45 -7.77
N ILE A 287 18.11 12.59 -6.84
CA ILE A 287 19.15 12.94 -5.89
C ILE A 287 20.44 13.31 -6.63
N GLU A 288 20.94 12.43 -7.52
CA GLU A 288 22.15 12.64 -8.29
C GLU A 288 22.06 13.92 -9.15
N THR A 289 20.94 14.16 -9.79
CA THR A 289 20.69 15.39 -10.56
C THR A 289 20.73 16.63 -9.67
N SER A 290 20.13 16.57 -8.49
CA SER A 290 20.14 17.67 -7.52
C SER A 290 21.55 17.96 -6.98
N ILE A 291 22.38 16.94 -6.80
CA ILE A 291 23.77 17.08 -6.37
C ILE A 291 24.60 17.71 -7.47
N ARG A 292 24.49 17.26 -8.73
CA ARG A 292 25.17 17.84 -9.90
C ARG A 292 24.86 19.32 -10.09
N ALA A 293 23.61 19.70 -9.89
CA ALA A 293 23.16 21.08 -9.98
C ALA A 293 23.85 22.02 -8.98
N LYS A 294 24.45 21.47 -7.89
CA LYS A 294 25.23 22.24 -6.90
C LYS A 294 26.68 22.47 -7.28
N GLY A 295 27.12 21.94 -8.44
CA GLY A 295 28.43 22.13 -9.01
C GLY A 295 29.40 20.95 -8.82
N PRO A 296 30.49 20.93 -9.64
CA PRO A 296 31.40 19.78 -9.73
C PRO A 296 32.11 19.41 -8.42
N PHE A 297 32.37 20.39 -7.56
CA PHE A 297 32.99 20.13 -6.25
C PHE A 297 32.05 19.33 -5.35
N THR A 298 30.79 19.71 -5.28
CA THR A 298 29.78 19.00 -4.48
C THR A 298 29.56 17.57 -5.00
N GLU A 299 29.52 17.39 -6.33
CA GLU A 299 29.41 16.08 -6.96
C GLU A 299 30.59 15.17 -6.57
N ARG A 300 31.83 15.64 -6.76
CA ARG A 300 33.05 14.87 -6.38
C ARG A 300 33.08 14.51 -4.91
N LEU A 301 32.69 15.46 -4.03
CA LEU A 301 32.65 15.22 -2.61
C LEU A 301 31.59 14.19 -2.25
N PHE A 302 30.41 14.24 -2.88
CA PHE A 302 29.33 13.28 -2.69
C PHE A 302 29.74 11.87 -3.15
N ASP A 303 30.39 11.76 -4.32
CA ASP A 303 30.89 10.48 -4.84
C ASP A 303 31.94 9.87 -3.92
N PHE A 304 32.85 10.70 -3.38
CA PHE A 304 33.86 10.26 -2.42
C PHE A 304 33.20 9.76 -1.12
N ALA A 305 32.20 10.49 -0.61
CA ALA A 305 31.45 10.11 0.57
C ALA A 305 30.69 8.78 0.37
N LEU A 306 30.05 8.59 -0.80
CA LEU A 306 29.38 7.33 -1.16
C LEU A 306 30.35 6.16 -1.21
N ARG A 307 31.52 6.32 -1.87
CA ARG A 307 32.55 5.26 -1.94
C ARG A 307 33.03 4.87 -0.54
N THR A 308 33.27 5.85 0.32
CA THR A 308 33.69 5.61 1.72
C THR A 308 32.60 4.86 2.49
N ALA A 309 31.34 5.27 2.35
CA ALA A 309 30.20 4.60 2.96
C ALA A 309 30.01 3.18 2.42
N TYR A 310 30.27 2.92 1.15
CA TYR A 310 30.20 1.57 0.55
C TYR A 310 31.26 0.64 1.13
N ILE A 311 32.50 1.13 1.33
CA ILE A 311 33.56 0.34 1.98
C ILE A 311 33.18 0.01 3.43
N TYR A 312 32.63 0.96 4.16
CA TYR A 312 32.18 0.78 5.54
C TYR A 312 31.01 -0.18 5.67
N ASN A 313 29.99 -0.02 4.81
CA ASN A 313 28.73 -0.78 4.87
C ASN A 313 28.86 -2.21 4.32
N GLN A 314 29.82 -2.48 3.42
CA GLN A 314 30.03 -3.78 2.75
C GLN A 314 28.74 -4.31 2.07
N ASP A 315 28.24 -5.46 2.51
CA ASP A 315 27.03 -6.13 2.05
C ASP A 315 25.78 -5.80 2.92
N GLY A 316 25.92 -4.81 3.81
CA GLY A 316 24.92 -4.42 4.80
C GLY A 316 24.95 -5.26 6.08
N TYR A 317 25.14 -6.56 5.97
CA TYR A 317 25.23 -7.47 7.13
C TYR A 317 26.58 -7.36 7.88
N HIS A 318 27.66 -7.10 7.15
CA HIS A 318 29.02 -6.97 7.70
C HIS A 318 29.44 -5.51 7.94
N LYS A 319 28.52 -4.58 8.06
CA LYS A 319 28.76 -3.16 8.29
C LYS A 319 29.78 -2.95 9.43
N GLY A 320 30.85 -2.23 9.12
CA GLY A 320 31.88 -1.83 10.10
C GLY A 320 32.73 -2.97 10.67
N LYS A 321 32.68 -4.19 10.11
CA LYS A 321 33.50 -5.32 10.58
C LYS A 321 34.96 -5.18 10.15
N GLY A 322 35.86 -5.63 11.04
CA GLY A 322 37.32 -5.58 10.84
C GLY A 322 37.84 -4.14 10.85
N TRP A 323 38.90 -3.86 10.08
CA TRP A 323 39.54 -2.54 9.99
C TRP A 323 38.60 -1.41 9.55
N ARG A 324 37.47 -1.76 8.90
CA ARG A 324 36.52 -0.80 8.38
C ARG A 324 35.79 0.01 9.46
N ILE A 325 35.85 -0.44 10.71
CA ILE A 325 35.32 0.34 11.85
C ILE A 325 36.03 1.70 11.97
N LEU A 326 37.29 1.81 11.52
CA LEU A 326 38.04 3.06 11.51
C LEU A 326 37.44 4.12 10.57
N LEU A 327 36.59 3.72 9.62
CA LEU A 327 35.88 4.65 8.73
C LEU A 327 34.64 5.24 9.39
N ALA A 328 34.15 4.73 10.52
CA ALA A 328 32.94 5.19 11.16
C ALA A 328 32.92 6.71 11.44
N PRO A 329 33.99 7.37 11.96
CA PRO A 329 34.00 8.82 12.17
C PRO A 329 33.86 9.61 10.86
N VAL A 330 34.51 9.14 9.79
CA VAL A 330 34.49 9.80 8.47
C VAL A 330 33.13 9.67 7.85
N VAL A 331 32.50 8.47 7.90
CA VAL A 331 31.14 8.24 7.44
C VAL A 331 30.14 9.08 8.25
N GLY A 332 30.33 9.19 9.57
CA GLY A 332 29.52 10.04 10.43
C GLY A 332 29.61 11.52 10.07
N LEU A 333 30.81 12.00 9.70
CA LEU A 333 31.00 13.38 9.22
C LEU A 333 30.25 13.59 7.89
N PHE A 334 30.37 12.68 6.94
CA PHE A 334 29.64 12.76 5.67
C PHE A 334 28.12 12.66 5.87
N ASP A 335 27.67 11.86 6.83
CA ASP A 335 26.28 11.81 7.19
C ASP A 335 25.75 13.18 7.63
N LEU A 336 26.46 13.83 8.54
CA LEU A 336 26.08 15.14 9.07
C LEU A 336 26.07 16.24 7.99
N VAL A 337 27.08 16.27 7.13
CA VAL A 337 27.31 17.38 6.18
C VAL A 337 26.56 17.19 4.88
N LEU A 338 26.44 15.94 4.39
CA LEU A 338 25.90 15.63 3.05
C LEU A 338 24.61 14.80 3.11
N PHE A 339 24.64 13.60 3.72
CA PHE A 339 23.55 12.66 3.61
C PHE A 339 22.30 13.12 4.36
N ARG A 340 22.47 13.80 5.49
CA ARG A 340 21.34 14.43 6.20
C ARG A 340 20.58 15.41 5.30
N LYS A 341 21.29 16.22 4.50
CA LYS A 341 20.63 17.16 3.55
C LYS A 341 19.86 16.45 2.45
N VAL A 342 20.32 15.26 2.03
CA VAL A 342 19.57 14.42 1.11
C VAL A 342 18.29 13.90 1.77
N ARG A 343 18.36 13.45 3.02
CA ARG A 343 17.18 12.99 3.79
C ARG A 343 16.17 14.10 4.04
N GLU A 344 16.60 15.34 4.19
CA GLU A 344 15.70 16.50 4.30
C GLU A 344 14.80 16.68 3.07
N ALA A 345 15.28 16.29 1.88
CA ALA A 345 14.46 16.28 0.67
C ALA A 345 13.30 15.25 0.73
N PHE A 346 13.41 14.25 1.60
CA PHE A 346 12.35 13.29 1.94
C PHE A 346 11.55 13.68 3.20
N GLY A 347 11.60 14.94 3.60
CA GLY A 347 10.88 15.45 4.77
C GLY A 347 11.60 15.28 6.11
N GLY A 348 12.79 14.70 6.11
CA GLY A 348 13.67 14.57 7.29
C GLY A 348 13.28 13.48 8.30
N SER A 349 12.11 12.88 8.16
CA SER A 349 11.59 11.84 9.08
C SER A 349 11.68 10.42 8.49
N LEU A 350 12.07 10.30 7.22
CA LEU A 350 12.12 9.00 6.54
C LEU A 350 13.26 8.15 7.08
N GLU A 351 12.91 6.99 7.64
CA GLU A 351 13.85 6.06 8.25
C GLU A 351 14.23 4.92 7.31
N PHE A 352 13.27 4.42 6.52
CA PHE A 352 13.50 3.31 5.58
C PHE A 352 12.46 3.25 4.47
N PHE A 353 12.77 2.46 3.46
CA PHE A 353 11.81 1.98 2.47
C PHE A 353 11.55 0.49 2.66
N VAL A 354 10.32 0.07 2.33
CA VAL A 354 9.98 -1.34 2.15
C VAL A 354 9.84 -1.58 0.65
N GLY A 355 10.73 -2.41 0.10
CA GLY A 355 10.78 -2.73 -1.33
C GLY A 355 10.13 -4.07 -1.63
N GLY A 356 9.34 -4.12 -2.70
CA GLY A 356 8.68 -5.34 -3.15
C GLY A 356 8.26 -5.28 -4.62
N GLY A 357 7.53 -6.28 -5.08
CA GLY A 357 6.97 -6.37 -6.43
C GLY A 357 7.94 -6.80 -7.53
N ALA A 358 9.24 -6.62 -7.34
CA ALA A 358 10.31 -7.14 -8.21
C ALA A 358 11.65 -7.08 -7.49
N LEU A 359 12.67 -7.75 -8.04
CA LEU A 359 14.03 -7.73 -7.49
C LEU A 359 14.61 -6.31 -7.52
N LEU A 360 15.02 -5.83 -6.34
CA LEU A 360 15.71 -4.56 -6.20
C LEU A 360 17.22 -4.77 -6.38
N ASP A 361 17.79 -4.05 -7.33
CA ASP A 361 19.22 -4.06 -7.64
C ASP A 361 20.06 -3.77 -6.37
N SER A 362 21.12 -4.56 -6.15
CA SER A 362 22.01 -4.42 -5.00
C SER A 362 22.68 -3.04 -4.92
N GLU A 363 22.99 -2.41 -6.07
CA GLU A 363 23.56 -1.07 -6.11
C GLU A 363 22.55 0.00 -5.64
N LEU A 364 21.25 -0.18 -5.90
CA LEU A 364 20.23 0.69 -5.33
C LEU A 364 20.13 0.50 -3.81
N GLN A 365 20.17 -0.75 -3.34
CA GLN A 365 20.18 -1.02 -1.90
C GLN A 365 21.39 -0.39 -1.22
N ARG A 366 22.59 -0.54 -1.79
CA ARG A 366 23.83 0.10 -1.28
C ARG A 366 23.74 1.61 -1.25
N PHE A 367 23.20 2.22 -2.31
CA PHE A 367 23.04 3.68 -2.40
C PHE A 367 22.15 4.20 -1.27
N PHE A 368 20.94 3.66 -1.13
CA PHE A 368 20.00 4.12 -0.11
C PHE A 368 20.47 3.81 1.31
N TYR A 369 21.16 2.70 1.50
CA TYR A 369 21.78 2.37 2.79
C TYR A 369 22.90 3.36 3.14
N ALA A 370 23.73 3.77 2.18
CA ALA A 370 24.81 4.73 2.38
C ALA A 370 24.31 6.12 2.79
N ILE A 371 23.19 6.58 2.20
CA ILE A 371 22.59 7.88 2.56
C ILE A 371 21.69 7.82 3.80
N GLY A 372 21.64 6.67 4.49
CA GLY A 372 20.96 6.50 5.78
C GLY A 372 19.44 6.30 5.72
N ILE A 373 18.89 5.93 4.56
CA ILE A 373 17.50 5.51 4.39
C ILE A 373 17.44 4.17 3.64
N PRO A 374 17.75 3.05 4.34
CA PRO A 374 17.85 1.73 3.73
C PRO A 374 16.56 1.31 3.04
N MET A 375 16.70 0.51 1.98
CA MET A 375 15.59 -0.18 1.32
C MET A 375 15.57 -1.64 1.72
N PHE A 376 14.61 -2.05 2.52
CA PHE A 376 14.42 -3.42 2.94
C PHE A 376 13.66 -4.19 1.87
N GLN A 377 14.36 -5.02 1.11
CA GLN A 377 13.77 -5.88 0.11
C GLN A 377 12.95 -6.97 0.79
N GLY A 378 11.71 -7.14 0.35
CA GLY A 378 10.85 -8.28 0.63
C GLY A 378 10.53 -9.07 -0.63
N TYR A 379 10.11 -10.31 -0.45
CA TYR A 379 9.58 -11.18 -1.49
C TYR A 379 8.16 -11.62 -1.12
N GLY A 380 7.31 -11.69 -2.12
CA GLY A 380 5.94 -12.11 -1.97
C GLY A 380 5.19 -12.14 -3.28
N LEU A 381 3.98 -12.66 -3.24
CA LEU A 381 3.04 -12.77 -4.36
C LEU A 381 1.61 -12.62 -3.86
N SER A 382 0.70 -12.24 -4.74
CA SER A 382 -0.70 -11.98 -4.35
C SER A 382 -1.35 -13.20 -3.69
N GLU A 383 -1.04 -14.40 -4.17
CA GLU A 383 -1.54 -15.67 -3.65
C GLU A 383 -1.06 -15.97 -2.21
N ALA A 384 0.00 -15.30 -1.74
CA ALA A 384 0.51 -15.38 -0.37
C ALA A 384 0.15 -14.18 0.53
N THR A 385 -0.61 -13.21 0.06
CA THR A 385 -1.27 -12.07 0.77
C THR A 385 -0.37 -11.01 1.41
N PRO A 386 0.66 -10.47 0.86
CA PRO A 386 1.56 -11.00 -0.15
C PRO A 386 2.90 -11.46 0.43
N VAL A 387 3.29 -11.07 1.69
CA VAL A 387 4.67 -11.13 2.18
C VAL A 387 5.04 -12.55 2.61
N ILE A 388 6.09 -13.09 2.02
CA ILE A 388 6.68 -14.39 2.36
C ILE A 388 7.98 -14.21 3.14
N SER A 389 8.83 -13.26 2.71
CA SER A 389 10.09 -12.96 3.38
C SER A 389 10.40 -11.46 3.31
N THR A 390 11.21 -10.97 4.24
CA THR A 390 11.67 -9.58 4.24
C THR A 390 12.98 -9.41 4.98
N ASN A 391 13.79 -8.47 4.55
CA ASN A 391 14.86 -7.89 5.36
C ASN A 391 14.24 -7.09 6.51
N SER A 392 14.97 -6.92 7.60
CA SER A 392 14.46 -6.27 8.80
C SER A 392 15.51 -5.33 9.43
N PRO A 393 15.11 -4.13 9.87
CA PRO A 393 15.94 -3.28 10.69
C PRO A 393 16.09 -3.82 12.12
N LYS A 394 15.07 -4.51 12.64
CA LYS A 394 14.92 -4.95 14.03
C LYS A 394 16.02 -5.89 14.50
N TYR A 395 16.53 -6.73 13.61
CA TYR A 395 17.48 -7.79 13.93
C TYR A 395 18.85 -7.61 13.28
N HIS A 396 19.15 -6.44 12.74
CA HIS A 396 20.33 -6.18 11.93
C HIS A 396 20.50 -7.16 10.75
N TRP A 397 19.39 -7.70 10.25
CA TRP A 397 19.35 -8.66 9.16
C TRP A 397 19.00 -7.98 7.86
N HIS A 398 19.90 -7.15 7.42
CA HIS A 398 19.85 -6.55 6.10
C HIS A 398 21.09 -7.00 5.33
N LYS A 399 20.87 -7.77 4.26
CA LYS A 399 21.92 -8.19 3.33
C LYS A 399 21.52 -7.79 1.92
N PHE A 400 22.39 -7.04 1.26
CA PHE A 400 22.14 -6.62 -0.12
C PHE A 400 22.00 -7.83 -1.04
N GLY A 401 21.06 -7.76 -1.98
CA GLY A 401 20.74 -8.86 -2.90
C GLY A 401 19.90 -9.99 -2.30
N SER A 402 19.56 -9.92 -0.99
CA SER A 402 18.69 -10.89 -0.34
C SER A 402 17.27 -10.34 -0.19
N SER A 403 16.27 -11.23 -0.30
CA SER A 403 14.87 -10.94 0.05
C SER A 403 14.58 -11.10 1.55
N GLY A 404 15.61 -11.32 2.35
CA GLY A 404 15.51 -11.44 3.81
C GLY A 404 15.11 -12.83 4.29
N LYS A 405 14.62 -12.90 5.53
CA LYS A 405 14.16 -14.14 6.15
C LYS A 405 12.68 -14.37 5.93
N ILE A 406 12.30 -15.64 5.86
CA ILE A 406 10.91 -16.11 5.79
C ILE A 406 10.16 -15.62 7.03
N LEU A 407 8.93 -15.19 6.84
CA LEU A 407 8.03 -14.84 7.96
C LEU A 407 7.60 -16.10 8.69
N GLU A 408 7.59 -16.06 10.01
CA GLU A 408 7.10 -17.16 10.83
C GLU A 408 5.58 -17.02 11.07
N PRO A 409 4.86 -18.13 11.11
CA PRO A 409 5.23 -19.53 10.95
C PRO A 409 4.99 -20.08 9.53
N LEU A 410 5.71 -19.58 8.52
CA LEU A 410 5.61 -20.11 7.17
C LEU A 410 6.62 -21.26 6.94
N ASP A 411 6.16 -22.37 6.35
CA ASP A 411 7.01 -23.42 5.84
C ASP A 411 7.30 -23.17 4.35
N LEU A 412 8.58 -23.17 3.97
CA LEU A 412 9.03 -23.01 2.60
C LEU A 412 9.78 -24.26 2.15
N LYS A 413 9.39 -24.78 1.01
CA LYS A 413 10.11 -25.87 0.31
C LYS A 413 10.43 -25.44 -1.10
N ILE A 414 11.59 -25.87 -1.59
CA ILE A 414 11.99 -25.75 -2.98
C ILE A 414 11.94 -27.14 -3.58
N LEU A 415 11.19 -27.27 -4.64
CA LEU A 415 10.98 -28.53 -5.31
C LEU A 415 11.55 -28.45 -6.74
N ASP A 416 12.10 -29.55 -7.24
CA ASP A 416 12.38 -29.71 -8.67
C ASP A 416 11.08 -29.96 -9.47
N GLU A 417 11.22 -30.14 -10.79
CA GLU A 417 10.08 -30.41 -11.68
C GLU A 417 9.37 -31.73 -11.36
N GLU A 418 10.07 -32.67 -10.73
CA GLU A 418 9.54 -33.96 -10.29
C GLU A 418 8.96 -33.92 -8.87
N GLY A 419 8.96 -32.76 -8.21
CA GLY A 419 8.42 -32.56 -6.86
C GLY A 419 9.33 -32.99 -5.71
N ARG A 420 10.61 -33.26 -5.97
CA ARG A 420 11.61 -33.63 -4.94
C ARG A 420 12.14 -32.38 -4.27
N GLU A 421 12.29 -32.40 -2.95
CA GLU A 421 12.80 -31.28 -2.17
C GLU A 421 14.28 -31.02 -2.45
N LEU A 422 14.60 -29.80 -2.83
CA LEU A 422 15.95 -29.30 -3.06
C LEU A 422 16.46 -28.49 -1.85
N PRO A 423 17.78 -28.53 -1.58
CA PRO A 423 18.36 -27.66 -0.57
C PRO A 423 18.12 -26.18 -0.88
N LEU A 424 17.85 -25.37 0.15
CA LEU A 424 17.63 -23.92 0.01
C LEU A 424 18.80 -23.17 -0.68
N SER A 425 19.99 -23.76 -0.69
CA SER A 425 21.16 -23.20 -1.39
C SER A 425 21.05 -23.22 -2.93
N LEU A 426 20.12 -23.97 -3.50
CA LEU A 426 19.92 -24.10 -4.95
C LEU A 426 18.87 -23.15 -5.54
N ILE A 427 18.35 -22.21 -4.75
CA ILE A 427 17.38 -21.16 -5.18
C ILE A 427 17.91 -20.27 -6.32
N HIS A 428 19.17 -20.32 -6.66
CA HIS A 428 19.81 -19.38 -7.58
C HIS A 428 20.10 -19.97 -8.96
N ILE A 429 19.52 -21.08 -9.30
CA ILE A 429 19.73 -21.69 -10.61
C ILE A 429 18.55 -21.42 -11.52
#